data_cc1a3d2d2cfb7a78569af3e24c3cbe38
#
_entry.id   cc1a3d2d2cfb7a78569af3e24c3cbe38
#
_cell.length_a   1.000
_cell.length_b   1.000
_cell.length_c   1.000
_cell.angle_alpha   90.00
_cell.angle_beta   90.00
_cell.angle_gamma   90.00
#
_symmetry.space_group_name_H-M   'P 1'
#
loop_
_entity.id
_entity.type
_entity.pdbx_description
1 polymer ?
#
loop_
_entity_poly.entity_id
_entity_poly.type
_entity_poly.pdbx_seq_one_letter_code
_entity_poly.pdbx_strand_id
1 'polypeptide(L)'
;MHTKRILPIAALALLLPLAAQAQPPRSADTGITAEIRRELGDARKEVRAELAKAKQDLDTGDLQLQDSLQFGKQRKTRQHDADRVAAAITPQGDLLIDGKRQVIDASQRRELLAYRGLVVEIAKAGIDIGQTSAEAALDAVDRSWVSLMFSAMSGSLERRIERTVREQVEPGVRGICRMLPRVMDSQQRLATSLPQFRPYATLEREDVADCENSVRREFASL
;
A
#
# COMPACT_ATOMS: atom_id res chain seq x y z
N MET A 1 43.45 24.19 44.07
CA MET A 1 44.34 23.26 44.79
C MET A 1 43.62 21.94 44.86
N HIS A 2 44.10 20.93 44.12
CA HIS A 2 44.11 19.51 44.51
C HIS A 2 44.70 18.67 43.37
N THR A 3 45.75 18.11 43.72
CA THR A 3 46.81 17.32 43.12
C THR A 3 46.35 16.15 42.27
N LYS A 4 46.93 16.08 41.05
CA LYS A 4 46.94 14.89 40.17
C LYS A 4 47.84 13.81 40.79
N ARG A 5 47.36 12.60 40.97
CA ARG A 5 48.18 11.42 41.22
C ARG A 5 48.22 10.55 39.98
N ILE A 6 49.42 10.44 39.43
CA ILE A 6 49.75 9.54 38.30
C ILE A 6 50.26 8.25 38.95
N LEU A 7 49.69 7.12 38.57
CA LEU A 7 50.21 5.77 38.90
C LEU A 7 50.76 5.13 37.63
N PRO A 8 51.90 4.51 37.67
CA PRO A 8 52.51 3.85 36.51
C PRO A 8 51.93 2.46 36.34
N ILE A 9 51.55 2.14 35.07
CA ILE A 9 51.13 0.79 34.65
C ILE A 9 52.36 0.02 34.28
N ALA A 10 52.66 -1.04 35.03
CA ALA A 10 53.68 -2.03 34.71
C ALA A 10 53.19 -2.90 33.58
N ALA A 11 53.96 -2.93 32.48
CA ALA A 11 53.76 -3.84 31.36
C ALA A 11 54.23 -5.26 31.72
N LEU A 12 53.31 -6.22 31.71
CA LEU A 12 53.62 -7.64 31.79
C LEU A 12 53.25 -8.30 30.45
N ALA A 13 54.25 -8.49 29.60
CA ALA A 13 54.11 -9.19 28.32
C ALA A 13 54.14 -10.71 28.56
N LEU A 14 52.99 -11.36 28.44
CA LEU A 14 52.86 -12.81 28.38
C LEU A 14 52.68 -13.22 26.91
N LEU A 15 53.74 -13.74 26.32
CA LEU A 15 53.75 -14.40 25.03
C LEU A 15 53.11 -15.79 25.15
N LEU A 16 51.86 -15.92 24.70
CA LEU A 16 51.22 -17.20 24.46
C LEU A 16 51.17 -17.46 22.94
N PRO A 17 51.58 -18.63 22.45
CA PRO A 17 51.42 -18.96 21.05
C PRO A 17 49.95 -19.29 20.80
N LEU A 18 49.21 -18.38 20.12
CA LEU A 18 47.92 -18.69 19.56
C LEU A 18 48.09 -19.60 18.35
N ALA A 19 47.96 -20.91 18.58
CA ALA A 19 47.59 -21.81 17.50
C ALA A 19 46.14 -21.48 17.11
N ALA A 20 45.99 -20.60 16.15
CA ALA A 20 44.69 -20.30 15.52
C ALA A 20 44.24 -21.55 14.76
N GLN A 21 43.46 -22.41 15.41
CA GLN A 21 42.61 -23.36 14.71
C GLN A 21 41.48 -22.54 14.08
N ALA A 22 41.65 -22.21 12.81
CA ALA A 22 40.61 -21.71 11.96
C ALA A 22 39.57 -22.83 11.75
N GLN A 23 38.62 -22.95 12.66
CA GLN A 23 37.41 -23.71 12.40
C GLN A 23 36.53 -22.86 11.45
N PRO A 24 36.16 -23.40 10.28
CA PRO A 24 35.23 -22.71 9.43
C PRO A 24 33.87 -22.57 10.15
N PRO A 25 33.19 -21.41 10.09
CA PRO A 25 31.88 -21.24 10.70
C PRO A 25 30.85 -22.02 9.88
N ARG A 26 30.55 -23.25 10.27
CA ARG A 26 29.72 -24.17 9.50
C ARG A 26 28.32 -24.42 10.04
N SER A 27 27.85 -23.80 11.10
CA SER A 27 26.55 -24.21 11.66
C SER A 27 25.61 -23.09 12.08
N ALA A 28 26.09 -21.87 12.34
CA ALA A 28 25.26 -20.78 12.80
C ALA A 28 24.50 -20.09 11.64
N ASP A 29 25.13 -20.02 10.45
CA ASP A 29 24.57 -19.26 9.29
C ASP A 29 23.40 -19.99 8.63
N THR A 30 23.41 -21.33 8.64
CA THR A 30 22.30 -22.14 8.08
C THR A 30 21.05 -22.16 8.96
N GLY A 31 21.18 -22.04 10.27
CA GLY A 31 20.06 -21.99 11.20
C GLY A 31 19.30 -20.67 11.11
N ILE A 32 20.02 -19.56 11.12
CA ILE A 32 19.47 -18.20 11.04
C ILE A 32 18.76 -17.97 9.71
N THR A 33 19.35 -18.42 8.59
CA THR A 33 18.72 -18.30 7.26
C THR A 33 17.46 -19.16 7.12
N ALA A 34 17.40 -20.33 7.74
CA ALA A 34 16.21 -21.18 7.74
C ALA A 34 15.06 -20.57 8.58
N GLU A 35 15.40 -19.96 9.71
CA GLU A 35 14.44 -19.27 10.58
C GLU A 35 13.87 -18.04 9.89
N ILE A 36 14.70 -17.17 9.32
CA ILE A 36 14.27 -16.00 8.55
C ILE A 36 13.33 -16.41 7.40
N ARG A 37 13.66 -17.47 6.64
CA ARG A 37 12.78 -17.95 5.57
C ARG A 37 11.44 -18.44 6.07
N ARG A 38 11.39 -19.06 7.23
CA ARG A 38 10.14 -19.49 7.84
C ARG A 38 9.30 -18.28 8.23
N GLU A 39 9.88 -17.30 8.91
CA GLU A 39 9.21 -16.07 9.31
C GLU A 39 8.69 -15.28 8.09
N LEU A 40 9.49 -15.15 7.03
CA LEU A 40 9.05 -14.55 5.78
C LEU A 40 7.92 -15.34 5.11
N GLY A 41 7.96 -16.67 5.18
CA GLY A 41 6.88 -17.52 4.68
C GLY A 41 5.57 -17.33 5.44
N ASP A 42 5.65 -17.19 6.75
CA ASP A 42 4.48 -16.97 7.60
C ASP A 42 3.94 -15.54 7.45
N ALA A 43 4.82 -14.52 7.36
CA ALA A 43 4.44 -13.15 7.04
C ALA A 43 3.71 -13.05 5.68
N ARG A 44 4.15 -13.78 4.65
CA ARG A 44 3.44 -13.85 3.36
C ARG A 44 2.03 -14.42 3.48
N LYS A 45 1.86 -15.48 4.27
CA LYS A 45 0.55 -16.08 4.50
C LYS A 45 -0.39 -15.11 5.23
N GLU A 46 0.13 -14.45 6.26
CA GLU A 46 -0.59 -13.46 7.03
C GLU A 46 -1.04 -12.29 6.15
N VAL A 47 -0.12 -11.68 5.40
CA VAL A 47 -0.44 -10.59 4.45
C VAL A 47 -1.53 -11.02 3.46
N ARG A 48 -1.42 -12.21 2.86
CA ARG A 48 -2.44 -12.72 1.93
C ARG A 48 -3.79 -12.91 2.60
N ALA A 49 -3.82 -13.43 3.81
CA ALA A 49 -5.05 -13.64 4.57
C ALA A 49 -5.73 -12.30 4.93
N GLU A 50 -4.94 -11.32 5.40
CA GLU A 50 -5.45 -9.99 5.73
C GLU A 50 -5.97 -9.25 4.49
N LEU A 51 -5.28 -9.33 3.35
CA LEU A 51 -5.73 -8.71 2.11
C LEU A 51 -6.97 -9.41 1.53
N ALA A 52 -7.08 -10.74 1.66
CA ALA A 52 -8.28 -11.48 1.29
C ALA A 52 -9.49 -11.06 2.15
N LYS A 53 -9.26 -10.92 3.47
CA LYS A 53 -10.27 -10.42 4.40
C LYS A 53 -10.68 -8.98 4.04
N ALA A 54 -9.72 -8.10 3.77
CA ALA A 54 -10.00 -6.72 3.36
C ALA A 54 -10.87 -6.67 2.09
N LYS A 55 -10.64 -7.54 1.10
CA LYS A 55 -11.51 -7.64 -0.08
C LYS A 55 -12.93 -8.12 0.26
N GLN A 56 -13.06 -9.05 1.18
CA GLN A 56 -14.37 -9.50 1.66
C GLN A 56 -15.10 -8.40 2.42
N ASP A 57 -14.39 -7.66 3.27
CA ASP A 57 -14.95 -6.54 4.02
C ASP A 57 -15.46 -5.43 3.08
N LEU A 58 -14.80 -5.19 1.93
CA LEU A 58 -15.30 -4.29 0.88
C LEU A 58 -16.64 -4.77 0.25
N ASP A 59 -16.85 -6.07 0.14
CA ASP A 59 -18.11 -6.59 -0.41
C ASP A 59 -19.26 -6.48 0.58
N THR A 60 -18.99 -6.75 1.85
CA THR A 60 -20.00 -6.92 2.89
C THR A 60 -20.20 -5.69 3.78
N GLY A 61 -19.21 -4.80 3.84
CA GLY A 61 -19.24 -3.59 4.64
C GLY A 61 -19.89 -2.40 3.93
N ASP A 62 -20.19 -1.36 4.69
CA ASP A 62 -20.66 -0.09 4.18
C ASP A 62 -19.53 0.67 3.48
N LEU A 63 -19.79 1.17 2.26
CA LEU A 63 -18.85 2.04 1.55
C LEU A 63 -18.94 3.46 2.13
N GLN A 64 -17.90 3.87 2.85
CA GLN A 64 -17.78 5.23 3.38
C GLN A 64 -17.50 6.22 2.25
N LEU A 65 -18.27 7.33 2.17
CA LEU A 65 -18.17 8.29 1.07
C LEU A 65 -17.13 9.39 1.34
N GLN A 66 -16.72 9.61 2.60
CA GLN A 66 -15.71 10.60 2.95
C GLN A 66 -14.30 10.17 2.53
N ASP A 67 -14.03 8.87 2.60
CA ASP A 67 -12.71 8.28 2.30
C ASP A 67 -12.62 7.80 0.85
N SER A 68 -13.71 7.92 0.07
CA SER A 68 -13.78 7.39 -1.27
C SER A 68 -12.98 8.24 -2.26
N LEU A 69 -11.95 7.62 -2.83
CA LEU A 69 -11.23 8.01 -4.04
C LEU A 69 -10.55 9.38 -4.01
N GLN A 70 -9.52 9.54 -3.17
CA GLN A 70 -8.57 10.64 -3.31
C GLN A 70 -7.45 10.20 -4.28
N PHE A 71 -7.56 10.59 -5.54
CA PHE A 71 -6.52 10.41 -6.55
C PHE A 71 -5.77 11.73 -6.78
N GLY A 72 -4.43 11.66 -6.88
CA GLY A 72 -3.60 12.80 -7.24
C GLY A 72 -2.91 13.48 -6.04
N LYS A 73 -2.28 14.64 -6.32
CA LYS A 73 -1.58 15.44 -5.31
C LYS A 73 -2.56 15.80 -4.20
N GLN A 74 -2.16 15.52 -2.95
CA GLN A 74 -2.89 15.96 -1.75
C GLN A 74 -3.25 17.45 -1.89
N ARG A 75 -4.39 17.71 -2.51
CA ARG A 75 -4.97 19.05 -2.54
C ARG A 75 -5.31 19.42 -1.10
N LYS A 76 -5.20 20.68 -0.77
CA LYS A 76 -5.53 21.30 0.54
C LYS A 76 -6.98 21.06 1.03
N THR A 77 -7.59 19.96 0.63
CA THR A 77 -9.00 19.59 0.84
C THR A 77 -9.23 18.97 2.23
N ARG A 78 -8.19 18.69 3.02
CA ARG A 78 -8.35 18.15 4.39
C ARG A 78 -9.24 19.03 5.29
N GLN A 79 -9.33 20.33 5.01
CA GLN A 79 -10.18 21.23 5.79
C GLN A 79 -11.65 21.14 5.39
N HIS A 80 -11.93 20.81 4.12
CA HIS A 80 -13.33 20.69 3.62
C HIS A 80 -13.94 19.31 3.90
N ASP A 81 -13.11 18.27 4.06
CA ASP A 81 -13.58 16.91 4.37
C ASP A 81 -13.96 16.76 5.85
N ALA A 82 -13.35 17.54 6.75
CA ALA A 82 -13.66 17.54 8.18
C ALA A 82 -15.06 18.10 8.49
N ASP A 83 -15.61 18.92 7.62
CA ASP A 83 -16.92 19.56 7.79
C ASP A 83 -18.07 18.78 7.12
N ARG A 84 -17.75 17.70 6.36
CA ARG A 84 -18.79 16.88 5.73
C ARG A 84 -19.41 15.92 6.71
N VAL A 85 -20.73 15.86 6.67
CA VAL A 85 -21.50 14.87 7.44
C VAL A 85 -21.14 13.47 6.95
N ALA A 86 -20.95 12.53 7.88
CA ALA A 86 -20.64 11.14 7.58
C ALA A 86 -21.72 10.51 6.68
N ALA A 87 -21.30 9.90 5.57
CA ALA A 87 -22.22 9.20 4.69
C ALA A 87 -21.63 7.89 4.19
N ALA A 88 -22.52 6.92 3.96
CA ALA A 88 -22.16 5.59 3.49
C ALA A 88 -23.20 5.00 2.55
N ILE A 89 -22.78 4.07 1.70
CA ILE A 89 -23.67 3.24 0.88
C ILE A 89 -23.56 1.81 1.40
N THR A 90 -24.70 1.26 1.84
CA THR A 90 -24.76 -0.11 2.33
C THR A 90 -24.62 -1.14 1.18
N PRO A 91 -24.28 -2.40 1.46
CA PRO A 91 -24.29 -3.46 0.45
C PRO A 91 -25.66 -3.66 -0.22
N GLN A 92 -26.76 -3.23 0.43
CA GLN A 92 -28.12 -3.29 -0.10
C GLN A 92 -28.49 -2.05 -0.93
N GLY A 93 -27.57 -1.08 -1.05
CA GLY A 93 -27.77 0.15 -1.82
C GLY A 93 -28.58 1.22 -1.10
N ASP A 94 -28.63 1.21 0.23
CA ASP A 94 -29.17 2.32 1.00
C ASP A 94 -28.13 3.42 1.16
N LEU A 95 -28.56 4.67 1.05
CA LEU A 95 -27.71 5.82 1.42
C LEU A 95 -27.95 6.15 2.89
N LEU A 96 -26.89 6.14 3.66
CA LEU A 96 -26.86 6.59 5.05
C LEU A 96 -26.20 7.97 5.10
N ILE A 97 -26.78 8.93 5.82
CA ILE A 97 -26.19 10.22 6.14
C ILE A 97 -26.33 10.42 7.63
N ASP A 98 -25.23 10.65 8.34
CA ASP A 98 -25.18 10.67 9.80
C ASP A 98 -25.82 9.42 10.43
N GLY A 99 -25.52 8.25 9.83
CA GLY A 99 -26.09 6.97 10.23
C GLY A 99 -27.59 6.78 9.92
N LYS A 100 -28.25 7.79 9.35
CA LYS A 100 -29.69 7.75 9.06
C LYS A 100 -29.95 7.36 7.62
N ARG A 101 -30.80 6.36 7.41
CA ARG A 101 -31.21 5.92 6.07
C ARG A 101 -32.02 7.02 5.38
N GLN A 102 -31.62 7.35 4.18
CA GLN A 102 -32.33 8.31 3.33
C GLN A 102 -33.48 7.64 2.58
N VAL A 103 -34.54 8.40 2.36
CA VAL A 103 -35.66 7.96 1.51
C VAL A 103 -35.22 8.02 0.06
N ILE A 104 -35.18 6.88 -0.61
CA ILE A 104 -34.75 6.72 -2.00
C ILE A 104 -35.71 5.80 -2.74
N ASP A 105 -35.85 6.01 -4.03
CA ASP A 105 -36.64 5.12 -4.90
C ASP A 105 -35.80 3.94 -5.42
N ALA A 106 -36.46 3.01 -6.14
CA ALA A 106 -35.80 1.82 -6.65
C ALA A 106 -34.78 2.12 -7.75
N SER A 107 -34.92 3.24 -8.48
CA SER A 107 -33.94 3.66 -9.50
C SER A 107 -32.67 4.19 -8.84
N GLN A 108 -32.83 5.09 -7.87
CA GLN A 108 -31.74 5.66 -7.08
C GLN A 108 -30.95 4.55 -6.36
N ARG A 109 -31.64 3.54 -5.82
CA ARG A 109 -30.98 2.37 -5.22
C ARG A 109 -30.12 1.61 -6.22
N ARG A 110 -30.61 1.38 -7.44
CA ARG A 110 -29.81 0.72 -8.50
C ARG A 110 -28.57 1.54 -8.87
N GLU A 111 -28.71 2.87 -8.94
CA GLU A 111 -27.58 3.77 -9.22
C GLU A 111 -26.54 3.76 -8.10
N LEU A 112 -26.98 3.75 -6.82
CA LEU A 112 -26.09 3.62 -5.66
C LEU A 112 -25.34 2.28 -5.67
N LEU A 113 -26.01 1.17 -5.99
CA LEU A 113 -25.37 -0.13 -6.12
C LEU A 113 -24.36 -0.16 -7.28
N ALA A 114 -24.69 0.45 -8.42
CA ALA A 114 -23.78 0.54 -9.56
C ALA A 114 -22.52 1.37 -9.21
N TYR A 115 -22.69 2.51 -8.56
CA TYR A 115 -21.58 3.35 -8.09
C TYR A 115 -20.71 2.61 -7.07
N ARG A 116 -21.36 2.00 -6.05
CA ARG A 116 -20.65 1.19 -5.03
C ARG A 116 -19.82 0.08 -5.69
N GLY A 117 -20.39 -0.62 -6.65
CA GLY A 117 -19.70 -1.69 -7.37
C GLY A 117 -18.42 -1.21 -8.05
N LEU A 118 -18.47 -0.06 -8.73
CA LEU A 118 -17.29 0.54 -9.38
C LEU A 118 -16.21 0.95 -8.38
N VAL A 119 -16.60 1.53 -7.25
CA VAL A 119 -15.64 1.96 -6.21
C VAL A 119 -15.00 0.74 -5.54
N VAL A 120 -15.79 -0.29 -5.22
CA VAL A 120 -15.28 -1.54 -4.65
C VAL A 120 -14.34 -2.25 -5.62
N GLU A 121 -14.63 -2.26 -6.92
CA GLU A 121 -13.76 -2.82 -7.96
C GLU A 121 -12.39 -2.12 -7.97
N ILE A 122 -12.37 -0.78 -7.92
CA ILE A 122 -11.13 0.00 -7.83
C ILE A 122 -10.37 -0.28 -6.53
N ALA A 123 -11.07 -0.35 -5.39
CA ALA A 123 -10.44 -0.65 -4.11
C ALA A 123 -9.79 -2.04 -4.11
N LYS A 124 -10.46 -3.04 -4.68
CA LYS A 124 -9.90 -4.38 -4.83
C LYS A 124 -8.69 -4.40 -5.76
N ALA A 125 -8.73 -3.68 -6.88
CA ALA A 125 -7.58 -3.54 -7.75
C ALA A 125 -6.38 -2.89 -7.03
N GLY A 126 -6.62 -1.90 -6.18
CA GLY A 126 -5.60 -1.30 -5.32
C GLY A 126 -4.99 -2.31 -4.33
N ILE A 127 -5.83 -3.16 -3.71
CA ILE A 127 -5.36 -4.25 -2.84
C ILE A 127 -4.49 -5.25 -3.61
N ASP A 128 -4.86 -5.61 -4.84
CA ASP A 128 -4.08 -6.52 -5.70
C ASP A 128 -2.70 -5.95 -6.04
N ILE A 129 -2.64 -4.65 -6.35
CA ILE A 129 -1.38 -3.94 -6.58
C ILE A 129 -0.53 -3.94 -5.30
N GLY A 130 -1.15 -3.65 -4.14
CA GLY A 130 -0.48 -3.67 -2.84
C GLY A 130 0.07 -5.05 -2.50
N GLN A 131 -0.69 -6.13 -2.76
CA GLN A 131 -0.25 -7.51 -2.57
C GLN A 131 0.97 -7.82 -3.45
N THR A 132 0.90 -7.52 -4.74
CA THR A 132 2.01 -7.71 -5.68
C THR A 132 3.28 -6.98 -5.22
N SER A 133 3.13 -5.74 -4.75
CA SER A 133 4.24 -4.93 -4.25
C SER A 133 4.85 -5.52 -2.96
N ALA A 134 4.01 -5.98 -2.03
CA ALA A 134 4.46 -6.61 -0.79
C ALA A 134 5.19 -7.94 -1.06
N GLU A 135 4.66 -8.77 -1.96
CA GLU A 135 5.30 -10.03 -2.35
C GLU A 135 6.66 -9.79 -3.01
N ALA A 136 6.77 -8.79 -3.89
CA ALA A 136 8.04 -8.41 -4.49
C ALA A 136 9.06 -7.91 -3.46
N ALA A 137 8.63 -7.17 -2.44
CA ALA A 137 9.49 -6.73 -1.36
C ALA A 137 9.99 -7.91 -0.50
N LEU A 138 9.10 -8.85 -0.16
CA LEU A 138 9.46 -10.06 0.58
C LEU A 138 10.42 -10.96 -0.21
N ASP A 139 10.24 -11.06 -1.53
CA ASP A 139 11.15 -11.79 -2.41
C ASP A 139 12.55 -11.15 -2.49
N ALA A 140 12.63 -9.83 -2.38
CA ALA A 140 13.91 -9.13 -2.33
C ALA A 140 14.68 -9.45 -1.04
N VAL A 141 13.98 -9.58 0.11
CA VAL A 141 14.58 -9.91 1.40
C VAL A 141 14.98 -11.39 1.51
N ASP A 142 14.20 -12.29 0.92
CA ASP A 142 14.47 -13.75 0.96
C ASP A 142 15.77 -14.15 0.21
N ARG A 143 16.27 -13.28 -0.67
CA ARG A 143 17.53 -13.50 -1.36
C ARG A 143 18.68 -13.26 -0.41
N SER A 144 19.64 -14.21 -0.40
CA SER A 144 20.82 -14.22 0.46
C SER A 144 21.35 -12.80 0.73
N TRP A 145 21.54 -12.45 2.00
CA TRP A 145 22.11 -11.20 2.47
C TRP A 145 23.38 -10.78 1.70
N VAL A 146 24.23 -11.75 1.35
CA VAL A 146 25.45 -11.54 0.55
C VAL A 146 25.09 -11.06 -0.86
N SER A 147 24.07 -11.64 -1.49
CA SER A 147 23.57 -11.22 -2.80
C SER A 147 22.96 -9.80 -2.76
N LEU A 148 22.31 -9.42 -1.67
CA LEU A 148 21.78 -8.08 -1.47
C LEU A 148 22.90 -7.04 -1.35
N MET A 149 23.96 -7.31 -0.60
CA MET A 149 25.11 -6.42 -0.49
C MET A 149 25.81 -6.21 -1.83
N PHE A 150 26.05 -7.25 -2.60
CA PHE A 150 26.62 -7.14 -3.94
C PHE A 150 25.69 -6.45 -4.93
N SER A 151 24.39 -6.69 -4.84
CA SER A 151 23.38 -6.06 -5.70
C SER A 151 23.23 -4.56 -5.44
N ALA A 152 23.29 -4.14 -4.17
CA ALA A 152 23.27 -2.72 -3.80
C ALA A 152 24.50 -1.97 -4.34
N MET A 153 25.69 -2.56 -4.26
CA MET A 153 26.93 -1.96 -4.77
C MET A 153 26.97 -1.89 -6.32
N SER A 154 26.30 -2.81 -7.01
CA SER A 154 26.32 -2.88 -8.49
C SER A 154 25.15 -2.15 -9.17
N GLY A 155 24.23 -1.52 -8.42
CA GLY A 155 22.99 -0.93 -8.96
C GLY A 155 22.04 -1.96 -9.58
N SER A 156 22.28 -3.25 -9.38
CA SER A 156 21.42 -4.31 -9.94
C SER A 156 20.10 -4.45 -9.18
N LEU A 157 20.08 -4.08 -7.90
CA LEU A 157 18.86 -4.06 -7.08
C LEU A 157 17.88 -3.00 -7.59
N GLU A 158 18.38 -1.79 -7.87
CA GLU A 158 17.57 -0.71 -8.41
C GLU A 158 16.90 -1.10 -9.73
N ARG A 159 17.69 -1.55 -10.71
CA ARG A 159 17.17 -2.03 -12.01
C ARG A 159 16.15 -3.16 -11.87
N ARG A 160 16.25 -3.99 -10.84
CA ARG A 160 15.30 -5.06 -10.59
C ARG A 160 13.98 -4.52 -10.02
N ILE A 161 14.07 -3.61 -9.03
CA ILE A 161 12.90 -2.94 -8.46
C ILE A 161 12.16 -2.17 -9.57
N GLU A 162 12.85 -1.38 -10.36
CA GLU A 162 12.29 -0.66 -11.50
C GLU A 162 11.56 -1.60 -12.48
N ARG A 163 12.18 -2.72 -12.82
CA ARG A 163 11.56 -3.73 -13.70
C ARG A 163 10.29 -4.30 -13.07
N THR A 164 10.32 -4.69 -11.80
CA THR A 164 9.16 -5.23 -11.08
C THR A 164 8.02 -4.20 -11.04
N VAL A 165 8.33 -2.95 -10.74
CA VAL A 165 7.36 -1.85 -10.73
C VAL A 165 6.75 -1.67 -12.12
N ARG A 166 7.58 -1.60 -13.16
CA ARG A 166 7.10 -1.43 -14.54
C ARG A 166 6.25 -2.61 -15.03
N GLU A 167 6.66 -3.84 -14.76
CA GLU A 167 5.98 -5.03 -15.30
C GLU A 167 4.74 -5.43 -14.49
N GLN A 168 4.73 -5.21 -13.18
CA GLN A 168 3.69 -5.73 -12.29
C GLN A 168 2.79 -4.66 -11.70
N VAL A 169 3.31 -3.48 -11.37
CA VAL A 169 2.55 -2.41 -10.71
C VAL A 169 1.91 -1.46 -11.73
N GLU A 170 2.67 -1.01 -12.72
CA GLU A 170 2.20 -0.05 -13.72
C GLU A 170 0.89 -0.49 -14.42
N PRO A 171 0.75 -1.74 -14.92
CA PRO A 171 -0.49 -2.16 -15.58
C PRO A 171 -1.71 -2.07 -14.67
N GLY A 172 -1.54 -2.40 -13.39
CA GLY A 172 -2.59 -2.30 -12.38
C GLY A 172 -3.03 -0.85 -12.15
N VAL A 173 -2.07 0.07 -11.94
CA VAL A 173 -2.36 1.49 -11.75
C VAL A 173 -3.02 2.09 -13.00
N ARG A 174 -2.54 1.77 -14.20
CA ARG A 174 -3.20 2.15 -15.46
C ARG A 174 -4.61 1.59 -15.56
N GLY A 175 -4.84 0.37 -15.05
CA GLY A 175 -6.16 -0.24 -14.96
C GLY A 175 -7.12 0.62 -14.13
N ILE A 176 -6.68 1.04 -12.96
CA ILE A 176 -7.47 1.94 -12.08
C ILE A 176 -7.79 3.26 -12.79
N CYS A 177 -6.80 3.95 -13.39
CA CYS A 177 -7.05 5.21 -14.09
C CYS A 177 -8.11 5.06 -15.20
N ARG A 178 -8.11 3.94 -15.93
CA ARG A 178 -9.13 3.65 -16.98
C ARG A 178 -10.54 3.43 -16.42
N MET A 179 -10.67 3.11 -15.14
CA MET A 179 -11.99 2.93 -14.51
C MET A 179 -12.58 4.26 -14.00
N LEU A 180 -11.75 5.27 -13.71
CA LEU A 180 -12.19 6.55 -13.14
C LEU A 180 -13.26 7.27 -13.97
N PRO A 181 -13.22 7.35 -15.32
CA PRO A 181 -14.30 7.97 -16.10
C PRO A 181 -15.68 7.36 -15.81
N ARG A 182 -15.75 6.03 -15.68
CA ARG A 182 -17.01 5.33 -15.37
C ARG A 182 -17.53 5.66 -13.97
N VAL A 183 -16.61 5.79 -13.00
CA VAL A 183 -16.95 6.20 -11.62
C VAL A 183 -17.47 7.64 -11.63
N MET A 184 -16.77 8.54 -12.31
CA MET A 184 -17.18 9.94 -12.44
C MET A 184 -18.56 10.07 -13.06
N ASP A 185 -18.83 9.38 -14.18
CA ASP A 185 -20.14 9.39 -14.84
C ASP A 185 -21.24 8.85 -13.91
N SER A 186 -20.96 7.78 -13.17
CA SER A 186 -21.90 7.21 -12.21
C SER A 186 -22.18 8.18 -11.05
N GLN A 187 -21.13 8.82 -10.54
CA GLN A 187 -21.22 9.85 -9.50
C GLN A 187 -22.07 11.04 -9.96
N GLN A 188 -21.90 11.52 -11.19
CA GLN A 188 -22.64 12.66 -11.72
C GLN A 188 -24.13 12.32 -11.92
N ARG A 189 -24.46 11.10 -12.38
CA ARG A 189 -25.85 10.63 -12.44
C ARG A 189 -26.49 10.63 -11.06
N LEU A 190 -25.81 10.09 -10.05
CA LEU A 190 -26.28 10.11 -8.67
C LEU A 190 -26.45 11.53 -8.14
N ALA A 191 -25.52 12.43 -8.38
CA ALA A 191 -25.63 13.83 -7.96
C ALA A 191 -26.83 14.56 -8.60
N THR A 192 -27.27 14.11 -9.77
CA THR A 192 -28.43 14.63 -10.48
C THR A 192 -29.74 14.04 -9.95
N SER A 193 -29.82 12.72 -9.81
CA SER A 193 -31.01 11.98 -9.41
C SER A 193 -31.26 11.99 -7.90
N LEU A 194 -30.21 12.18 -7.10
CA LEU A 194 -30.23 12.11 -5.63
C LEU A 194 -29.53 13.34 -5.03
N PRO A 195 -30.22 14.46 -4.79
CA PRO A 195 -29.61 15.71 -4.30
C PRO A 195 -28.80 15.55 -3.01
N GLN A 196 -29.20 14.64 -2.12
CA GLN A 196 -28.48 14.34 -0.88
C GLN A 196 -27.06 13.75 -1.12
N PHE A 197 -26.81 13.17 -2.30
CA PHE A 197 -25.51 12.62 -2.68
C PHE A 197 -24.53 13.69 -3.18
N ARG A 198 -25.01 14.87 -3.62
CA ARG A 198 -24.17 15.93 -4.23
C ARG A 198 -22.92 16.30 -3.43
N PRO A 199 -22.96 16.44 -2.09
CA PRO A 199 -21.76 16.78 -1.33
C PRO A 199 -20.63 15.76 -1.44
N TYR A 200 -20.94 14.54 -1.84
CA TYR A 200 -20.01 13.41 -1.94
C TYR A 200 -19.55 13.15 -3.39
N ALA A 201 -20.07 13.90 -4.33
CA ALA A 201 -19.70 13.82 -5.75
C ALA A 201 -18.46 14.68 -6.02
N THR A 202 -17.29 14.19 -5.62
CA THR A 202 -16.03 14.95 -5.56
C THR A 202 -15.03 14.62 -6.66
N LEU A 203 -15.26 13.56 -7.44
CA LEU A 203 -14.37 13.17 -8.53
C LEU A 203 -14.63 14.09 -9.74
N GLU A 204 -13.60 14.81 -10.17
CA GLU A 204 -13.62 15.76 -11.27
C GLU A 204 -12.86 15.25 -12.49
N ARG A 205 -13.03 15.93 -13.64
CA ARG A 205 -12.31 15.57 -14.89
C ARG A 205 -10.81 15.74 -14.76
N GLU A 206 -10.39 16.73 -13.99
CA GLU A 206 -8.99 16.97 -13.67
C GLU A 206 -8.36 15.79 -12.93
N ASP A 207 -9.09 15.16 -12.00
CA ASP A 207 -8.57 14.01 -11.26
C ASP A 207 -8.34 12.81 -12.17
N VAL A 208 -9.25 12.61 -13.16
CA VAL A 208 -9.09 11.56 -14.17
C VAL A 208 -7.85 11.84 -15.04
N ALA A 209 -7.69 13.06 -15.53
CA ALA A 209 -6.56 13.46 -16.34
C ALA A 209 -5.24 13.41 -15.54
N ASP A 210 -5.26 13.82 -14.28
CA ASP A 210 -4.09 13.78 -13.39
C ASP A 210 -3.65 12.35 -13.08
N CYS A 211 -4.59 11.39 -12.96
CA CYS A 211 -4.26 9.98 -12.81
C CYS A 211 -3.43 9.48 -14.00
N GLU A 212 -3.88 9.69 -15.21
CA GLU A 212 -3.18 9.26 -16.44
C GLU A 212 -1.82 9.96 -16.61
N ASN A 213 -1.78 11.27 -16.34
CA ASN A 213 -0.56 12.06 -16.42
C ASN A 213 0.46 11.66 -15.36
N SER A 214 0.02 11.32 -14.15
CA SER A 214 0.89 10.86 -13.07
C SER A 214 1.49 9.50 -13.40
N VAL A 215 0.70 8.57 -13.89
CA VAL A 215 1.19 7.27 -14.36
C VAL A 215 2.25 7.47 -15.46
N ARG A 216 1.97 8.33 -16.42
CA ARG A 216 2.92 8.61 -17.52
C ARG A 216 4.23 9.19 -17.01
N ARG A 217 4.20 10.13 -16.05
CA ARG A 217 5.41 10.74 -15.47
C ARG A 217 6.21 9.78 -14.63
N GLU A 218 5.54 9.08 -13.71
CA GLU A 218 6.22 8.19 -12.75
C GLU A 218 6.89 7.00 -13.44
N PHE A 219 6.21 6.40 -14.42
CA PHE A 219 6.73 5.21 -15.10
C PHE A 219 7.57 5.51 -16.35
N ALA A 220 7.57 6.75 -16.86
CA ALA A 220 8.48 7.16 -17.95
C ALA A 220 9.91 7.45 -17.44
N SER A 221 10.07 7.73 -16.15
CA SER A 221 11.37 8.01 -15.51
C SER A 221 12.09 6.77 -14.98
N LEU A 222 11.43 5.59 -15.02
CA LEU A 222 12.00 4.28 -14.68
C LEU A 222 12.57 3.61 -15.95
#